data_14e8387fe93ac0d5aa2453a03009f46a
#
_entry.id   14e8387fe93ac0d5aa2453a03009f46a
#
_cell.length_a   1.000
_cell.length_b   1.000
_cell.length_c   1.000
_cell.angle_alpha   90.00
_cell.angle_beta   90.00
_cell.angle_gamma   90.00
#
_symmetry.space_group_name_H-M   'P 1'
#
loop_
_entity.id
_entity.type
_entity.pdbx_description
1 polymer ?
#
loop_
_entity_poly.entity_id
_entity_poly.type
_entity_poly.pdbx_seq_one_letter_code
_entity_poly.pdbx_strand_id
1 'polypeptide(L)'
;MAHRIGLRCDVDFGIGLERGVPYLLDVLKRRKMQATFYVTMGPDGFRQHTNRLGSATYRKRIRRMNPMGMINAFGPLYLARQALGIRGTVGLSHPDVLKRVVAEGHELGVHGFDHYWWAENVLSADRASLKADMTRALDALRKSTGHEASAWASPNWRCSADSLSLLDEFKFPYGADTRGREPFIPEVAGYDGALPQLPISMPCLHEISDYKDTTDAAAIGDEFVAHVRPGYNVWCIHDYYEGVLRRGMFERAIDTLIRDGVTLVPIATLAAELRADALVRSTVVQARMPGGRGAVSCQAGTGTIA
;
A
#
# COMPACT_ATOMS: atom_id res chain seq x y z
N MET A 1 3.42 1.82 -27.42
CA MET A 1 2.99 2.73 -26.33
C MET A 1 3.92 2.47 -25.17
N ALA A 2 4.41 3.53 -24.49
CA ALA A 2 5.22 3.34 -23.29
C ALA A 2 4.41 2.52 -22.26
N HIS A 3 5.00 1.46 -21.71
CA HIS A 3 4.36 0.67 -20.66
C HIS A 3 4.27 1.55 -19.40
N ARG A 4 3.06 1.69 -18.85
CA ARG A 4 2.84 2.41 -17.59
C ARG A 4 2.52 1.45 -16.46
N ILE A 5 3.09 1.73 -15.29
CA ILE A 5 2.81 1.03 -14.05
C ILE A 5 2.27 2.05 -13.05
N GLY A 6 1.08 1.80 -12.50
CA GLY A 6 0.59 2.56 -11.37
C GLY A 6 1.46 2.28 -10.14
N LEU A 7 2.08 3.32 -9.58
CA LEU A 7 2.86 3.19 -8.35
C LEU A 7 2.03 3.63 -7.15
N ARG A 8 1.81 2.70 -6.24
CA ARG A 8 1.19 2.91 -4.93
C ARG A 8 2.25 2.81 -3.84
N CYS A 9 2.27 3.76 -2.91
CA CYS A 9 3.06 3.70 -1.69
C CYS A 9 2.14 3.69 -0.48
N ASP A 10 2.17 2.60 0.30
CA ASP A 10 1.46 2.51 1.56
C ASP A 10 2.36 3.03 2.68
N VAL A 11 1.87 4.01 3.44
CA VAL A 11 2.57 4.68 4.53
C VAL A 11 1.99 4.19 5.84
N ASP A 12 2.63 3.15 6.39
CA ASP A 12 2.11 2.35 7.50
C ASP A 12 2.68 2.77 8.86
N PHE A 13 3.89 3.32 8.91
CA PHE A 13 4.62 3.58 10.15
C PHE A 13 5.19 5.00 10.21
N GLY A 14 5.25 5.56 11.43
CA GLY A 14 5.81 6.89 11.65
C GLY A 14 7.24 7.04 11.16
N ILE A 15 8.08 6.03 11.36
CA ILE A 15 9.47 6.05 10.87
C ILE A 15 9.55 6.02 9.34
N GLY A 16 8.61 5.34 8.68
CA GLY A 16 8.51 5.34 7.23
C GLY A 16 8.10 6.70 6.70
N LEU A 17 7.12 7.36 7.34
CA LEU A 17 6.75 8.72 6.98
C LEU A 17 7.90 9.71 7.23
N GLU A 18 8.60 9.60 8.37
CA GLU A 18 9.72 10.49 8.74
C GLU A 18 10.91 10.37 7.78
N ARG A 19 11.30 9.14 7.41
CA ARG A 19 12.57 8.87 6.71
C ARG A 19 12.41 8.25 5.34
N GLY A 20 11.36 7.44 5.18
CA GLY A 20 11.11 6.69 3.97
C GLY A 20 10.47 7.54 2.88
N VAL A 21 9.36 8.20 3.21
CA VAL A 21 8.64 9.03 2.23
C VAL A 21 9.52 10.14 1.65
N PRO A 22 10.29 10.94 2.43
CA PRO A 22 11.20 11.92 1.86
C PRO A 22 12.22 11.32 0.88
N TYR A 23 12.79 10.16 1.22
CA TYR A 23 13.70 9.46 0.31
C TYR A 23 13.00 9.00 -0.98
N LEU A 24 11.79 8.43 -0.88
CA LEU A 24 11.02 8.00 -2.04
C LEU A 24 10.67 9.17 -2.95
N LEU A 25 10.26 10.31 -2.39
CA LEU A 25 10.01 11.55 -3.14
C LEU A 25 11.26 12.01 -3.89
N ASP A 26 12.43 12.02 -3.24
CA ASP A 26 13.69 12.39 -3.90
C ASP A 26 14.04 11.43 -5.05
N VAL A 27 13.82 10.13 -4.87
CA VAL A 27 14.05 9.12 -5.93
C VAL A 27 13.12 9.35 -7.11
N LEU A 28 11.83 9.56 -6.88
CA LEU A 28 10.82 9.79 -7.91
C LEU A 28 11.07 11.12 -8.64
N LYS A 29 11.40 12.18 -7.90
CA LYS A 29 11.71 13.50 -8.45
C LYS A 29 12.89 13.46 -9.42
N ARG A 30 13.99 12.79 -9.04
CA ARG A 30 15.17 12.64 -9.93
C ARG A 30 14.83 11.93 -11.24
N ARG A 31 13.83 11.03 -11.21
CA ARG A 31 13.39 10.24 -12.37
C ARG A 31 12.16 10.83 -13.08
N LYS A 32 11.66 12.00 -12.63
CA LYS A 32 10.45 12.67 -13.16
C LYS A 32 9.22 11.75 -13.16
N MET A 33 9.05 10.97 -12.11
CA MET A 33 7.96 10.03 -11.90
C MET A 33 7.07 10.47 -10.75
N GLN A 34 5.82 10.03 -10.77
CA GLN A 34 4.84 10.32 -9.74
C GLN A 34 4.21 9.01 -9.21
N ALA A 35 3.60 9.07 -8.05
CA ALA A 35 2.97 7.95 -7.37
C ALA A 35 1.75 8.40 -6.58
N THR A 36 0.96 7.44 -6.12
CA THR A 36 -0.08 7.64 -5.10
C THR A 36 0.46 7.22 -3.75
N PHE A 37 0.35 8.11 -2.76
CA PHE A 37 0.69 7.81 -1.37
C PHE A 37 -0.60 7.66 -0.56
N TYR A 38 -0.82 6.48 0.02
CA TYR A 38 -1.92 6.21 0.94
C TYR A 38 -1.39 6.20 2.37
N VAL A 39 -1.91 7.07 3.22
CA VAL A 39 -1.32 7.36 4.52
C VAL A 39 -2.24 6.94 5.66
N THR A 40 -1.75 6.09 6.55
CA THR A 40 -2.37 5.84 7.84
C THR A 40 -2.31 7.11 8.68
N MET A 41 -3.44 7.60 9.18
CA MET A 41 -3.46 8.90 9.87
C MET A 41 -3.30 8.78 11.39
N GLY A 42 -3.67 7.67 11.96
CA GLY A 42 -3.73 7.46 13.41
C GLY A 42 -2.53 6.70 13.99
N PRO A 43 -2.78 5.75 14.93
CA PRO A 43 -1.72 5.14 15.72
C PRO A 43 -0.69 4.37 14.89
N ASP A 44 0.59 4.53 15.26
CA ASP A 44 1.67 3.72 14.70
C ASP A 44 1.53 2.25 15.15
N GLY A 45 1.28 1.36 14.18
CA GLY A 45 1.05 -0.06 14.37
C GLY A 45 2.32 -0.94 14.41
N PHE A 46 3.52 -0.35 14.42
CA PHE A 46 4.77 -1.12 14.33
C PHE A 46 4.91 -2.19 15.42
N ARG A 47 4.52 -1.88 16.66
CA ARG A 47 4.55 -2.84 17.77
C ARG A 47 3.64 -4.05 17.53
N GLN A 48 2.40 -3.84 17.06
CA GLN A 48 1.48 -4.94 16.74
C GLN A 48 2.03 -5.82 15.61
N HIS A 49 2.71 -5.18 14.66
CA HIS A 49 3.41 -5.88 13.61
C HIS A 49 4.53 -6.79 14.14
N THR A 50 5.28 -6.33 15.14
CA THR A 50 6.38 -7.09 15.76
C THR A 50 5.89 -8.15 16.77
N ASN A 51 4.71 -8.01 17.37
CA ASN A 51 4.15 -9.00 18.31
C ASN A 51 3.91 -10.39 17.67
N ARG A 52 4.00 -10.51 16.34
CA ARG A 52 3.97 -11.78 15.60
C ARG A 52 5.26 -12.61 15.72
N LEU A 53 6.22 -12.22 16.58
CA LEU A 53 7.46 -12.95 16.86
C LEU A 53 7.25 -14.41 17.32
N GLY A 54 6.07 -14.76 17.82
CA GLY A 54 5.69 -16.14 18.11
C GLY A 54 5.67 -17.07 16.88
N SER A 55 5.46 -16.51 15.68
CA SER A 55 5.42 -17.28 14.42
C SER A 55 6.84 -17.65 13.95
N ALA A 56 7.04 -18.92 13.58
CA ALA A 56 8.31 -19.39 12.99
C ALA A 56 8.66 -18.65 11.69
N THR A 57 7.65 -18.43 10.85
CA THR A 57 7.79 -17.68 9.59
C THR A 57 8.25 -16.25 9.85
N TYR A 58 7.66 -15.59 10.86
CA TYR A 58 8.04 -14.23 11.20
C TYR A 58 9.47 -14.15 11.77
N ARG A 59 9.88 -15.11 12.62
CA ARG A 59 11.27 -15.19 13.11
C ARG A 59 12.28 -15.40 11.97
N LYS A 60 11.95 -16.24 10.98
CA LYS A 60 12.78 -16.46 9.78
C LYS A 60 12.95 -15.14 9.01
N ARG A 61 11.85 -14.38 8.83
CA ARG A 61 11.85 -13.06 8.18
C ARG A 61 12.75 -12.07 8.93
N ILE A 62 12.62 -11.94 10.26
CA ILE A 62 13.44 -11.04 11.07
C ILE A 62 14.92 -11.40 10.96
N ARG A 63 15.29 -12.68 11.00
CA ARG A 63 16.69 -13.11 10.79
C ARG A 63 17.20 -12.67 9.41
N ARG A 64 16.40 -12.82 8.37
CA ARG A 64 16.71 -12.41 7.00
C ARG A 64 16.86 -10.88 6.87
N MET A 65 16.07 -10.12 7.61
CA MET A 65 16.14 -8.65 7.61
C MET A 65 17.39 -8.08 8.29
N ASN A 66 18.25 -8.91 8.90
CA ASN A 66 19.43 -8.51 9.66
C ASN A 66 19.06 -7.56 10.83
N PRO A 67 18.99 -8.05 12.09
CA PRO A 67 18.60 -7.24 13.24
C PRO A 67 19.41 -5.96 13.43
N MET A 68 20.74 -6.01 13.17
CA MET A 68 21.59 -4.84 13.24
C MET A 68 21.24 -3.81 12.15
N GLY A 69 20.94 -4.29 10.95
CA GLY A 69 20.43 -3.44 9.85
C GLY A 69 19.10 -2.76 10.22
N MET A 70 18.21 -3.44 10.93
CA MET A 70 16.96 -2.84 11.43
C MET A 70 17.21 -1.75 12.47
N ILE A 71 18.15 -1.97 13.41
CA ILE A 71 18.52 -0.96 14.40
C ILE A 71 19.10 0.27 13.71
N ASN A 72 19.98 0.09 12.75
CA ASN A 72 20.57 1.20 11.99
C ASN A 72 19.51 1.95 11.14
N ALA A 73 18.58 1.23 10.53
CA ALA A 73 17.55 1.80 9.65
C ALA A 73 16.47 2.56 10.44
N PHE A 74 15.93 1.94 11.49
CA PHE A 74 14.84 2.53 12.29
C PHE A 74 15.35 3.43 13.42
N GLY A 75 16.55 3.22 13.87
CA GLY A 75 17.15 3.93 15.01
C GLY A 75 16.74 3.34 16.36
N PRO A 76 17.69 3.36 17.33
CA PRO A 76 17.47 2.74 18.65
C PRO A 76 16.34 3.42 19.45
N LEU A 77 16.17 4.74 19.32
CA LEU A 77 15.15 5.48 20.05
C LEU A 77 13.73 5.10 19.58
N TYR A 78 13.50 5.00 18.26
CA TYR A 78 12.21 4.57 17.72
C TYR A 78 11.88 3.14 18.20
N LEU A 79 12.84 2.22 18.09
CA LEU A 79 12.63 0.83 18.52
C LEU A 79 12.38 0.72 20.03
N ALA A 80 13.09 1.49 20.85
CA ALA A 80 12.87 1.54 22.29
C ALA A 80 11.46 2.07 22.65
N ARG A 81 11.00 3.14 22.02
CA ARG A 81 9.64 3.67 22.20
C ARG A 81 8.59 2.61 21.84
N GLN A 82 8.76 1.92 20.71
CA GLN A 82 7.85 0.85 20.31
C GLN A 82 7.85 -0.32 21.31
N ALA A 83 9.01 -0.73 21.81
CA ALA A 83 9.14 -1.77 22.84
C ALA A 83 8.42 -1.39 24.14
N LEU A 84 8.51 -0.13 24.56
CA LEU A 84 7.82 0.43 25.73
C LEU A 84 6.32 0.68 25.51
N GLY A 85 5.80 0.46 24.29
CA GLY A 85 4.39 0.70 23.96
C GLY A 85 4.04 2.18 23.79
N ILE A 86 5.03 3.06 23.67
CA ILE A 86 4.83 4.47 23.40
C ILE A 86 4.52 4.62 21.91
N ARG A 87 3.24 4.67 21.59
CA ARG A 87 2.78 4.85 20.21
C ARG A 87 2.74 6.33 19.86
N GLY A 88 3.36 6.66 18.71
CA GLY A 88 3.09 7.90 18.00
C GLY A 88 1.87 7.76 17.08
N THR A 89 1.59 8.81 16.34
CA THR A 89 0.69 8.76 15.18
C THR A 89 1.53 8.74 13.90
N VAL A 90 1.00 8.17 12.81
CA VAL A 90 1.70 8.16 11.53
C VAL A 90 1.50 9.50 10.82
N GLY A 91 0.39 9.71 10.13
CA GLY A 91 0.17 10.90 9.29
C GLY A 91 0.16 12.22 10.05
N LEU A 92 -0.28 12.22 11.32
CA LEU A 92 -0.31 13.44 12.15
C LEU A 92 1.06 13.87 12.66
N SER A 93 2.09 12.99 12.60
CA SER A 93 3.42 13.32 13.14
C SER A 93 4.25 14.24 12.22
N HIS A 94 4.04 14.13 10.90
CA HIS A 94 4.84 14.85 9.88
C HIS A 94 3.96 15.43 8.76
N PRO A 95 3.07 16.39 9.06
CA PRO A 95 2.17 16.99 8.06
C PRO A 95 2.92 17.75 6.96
N ASP A 96 4.11 18.24 7.22
CA ASP A 96 5.01 18.86 6.24
C ASP A 96 5.45 17.90 5.13
N VAL A 97 5.72 16.64 5.49
CA VAL A 97 6.03 15.58 4.50
C VAL A 97 4.82 15.31 3.60
N LEU A 98 3.61 15.26 4.16
CA LEU A 98 2.38 15.07 3.39
C LEU A 98 2.09 16.25 2.46
N LYS A 99 2.31 17.49 2.93
CA LYS A 99 2.21 18.68 2.07
C LYS A 99 3.23 18.64 0.92
N ARG A 100 4.44 18.13 1.18
CA ARG A 100 5.46 17.92 0.15
C ARG A 100 5.01 16.91 -0.91
N VAL A 101 4.34 15.81 -0.52
CA VAL A 101 3.76 14.83 -1.45
C VAL A 101 2.87 15.56 -2.47
N VAL A 102 1.94 16.39 -2.02
CA VAL A 102 1.03 17.14 -2.89
C VAL A 102 1.78 18.18 -3.72
N ALA A 103 2.68 18.95 -3.09
CA ALA A 103 3.44 20.02 -3.77
C ALA A 103 4.35 19.50 -4.91
N GLU A 104 4.82 18.25 -4.81
CA GLU A 104 5.60 17.59 -5.88
C GLU A 104 4.73 16.86 -6.92
N GLY A 105 3.39 17.02 -6.86
CA GLY A 105 2.44 16.53 -7.87
C GLY A 105 2.08 15.05 -7.71
N HIS A 106 2.35 14.44 -6.57
CA HIS A 106 1.91 13.09 -6.25
C HIS A 106 0.45 13.11 -5.79
N GLU A 107 -0.23 11.99 -5.96
CA GLU A 107 -1.56 11.77 -5.42
C GLU A 107 -1.47 11.43 -3.93
N LEU A 108 -2.36 12.02 -3.10
CA LEU A 108 -2.42 11.80 -1.66
C LEU A 108 -3.79 11.25 -1.27
N GLY A 109 -3.80 10.03 -0.75
CA GLY A 109 -4.97 9.35 -0.21
C GLY A 109 -4.78 8.92 1.24
N VAL A 110 -5.79 8.28 1.80
CA VAL A 110 -5.77 7.74 3.16
C VAL A 110 -5.74 6.21 3.18
N HIS A 111 -5.08 5.66 4.22
CA HIS A 111 -4.90 4.23 4.46
C HIS A 111 -5.46 3.83 5.83
N GLY A 112 -6.71 4.23 6.11
CA GLY A 112 -7.36 4.09 7.40
C GLY A 112 -6.88 5.09 8.46
N PHE A 113 -7.64 5.19 9.55
CA PHE A 113 -7.16 5.89 10.74
C PHE A 113 -6.28 4.94 11.56
N ASP A 114 -6.78 3.77 11.92
CA ASP A 114 -6.00 2.72 12.58
C ASP A 114 -5.83 1.53 11.63
N HIS A 115 -4.67 1.48 10.97
CA HIS A 115 -4.30 0.43 10.01
C HIS A 115 -4.48 -0.98 10.59
N TYR A 116 -4.06 -1.18 11.84
CA TYR A 116 -4.12 -2.49 12.47
C TYR A 116 -5.56 -2.89 12.81
N TRP A 117 -6.33 -1.96 13.38
CA TRP A 117 -7.74 -2.19 13.67
C TRP A 117 -8.52 -2.52 12.41
N TRP A 118 -8.34 -1.74 11.34
CA TRP A 118 -8.99 -2.00 10.05
C TRP A 118 -8.66 -3.40 9.53
N ALA A 119 -7.38 -3.74 9.44
CA ALA A 119 -6.92 -5.02 8.90
C ALA A 119 -7.48 -6.23 9.66
N GLU A 120 -7.73 -6.12 10.96
CA GLU A 120 -8.27 -7.21 11.78
C GLU A 120 -9.81 -7.25 11.78
N ASN A 121 -10.48 -6.10 11.62
CA ASN A 121 -11.92 -6.01 11.91
C ASN A 121 -12.81 -5.74 10.69
N VAL A 122 -12.31 -5.24 9.56
CA VAL A 122 -13.15 -4.80 8.43
C VAL A 122 -14.14 -5.84 7.91
N LEU A 123 -13.84 -7.14 8.05
CA LEU A 123 -14.73 -8.22 7.61
C LEU A 123 -15.87 -8.53 8.59
N SER A 124 -15.81 -8.01 9.82
CA SER A 124 -16.78 -8.31 10.89
C SER A 124 -17.29 -7.08 11.63
N ALA A 125 -16.67 -5.93 11.44
CA ALA A 125 -17.11 -4.67 12.04
C ALA A 125 -18.41 -4.18 11.40
N ASP A 126 -19.24 -3.50 12.19
CA ASP A 126 -20.42 -2.84 11.67
C ASP A 126 -20.06 -1.61 10.82
N ARG A 127 -21.00 -1.21 9.98
CA ARG A 127 -20.85 -0.05 9.08
C ARG A 127 -20.53 1.25 9.82
N ALA A 128 -21.10 1.46 11.01
CA ALA A 128 -20.89 2.69 11.78
C ALA A 128 -19.44 2.79 12.27
N SER A 129 -18.87 1.68 12.74
CA SER A 129 -17.46 1.60 13.15
C SER A 129 -16.50 1.84 11.98
N LEU A 130 -16.77 1.25 10.81
CA LEU A 130 -15.99 1.49 9.58
C LEU A 130 -16.07 2.94 9.15
N LYS A 131 -17.29 3.52 9.13
CA LYS A 131 -17.50 4.93 8.79
C LYS A 131 -16.77 5.86 9.75
N ALA A 132 -16.75 5.55 11.04
CA ALA A 132 -16.03 6.32 12.04
C ALA A 132 -14.52 6.33 11.82
N ASP A 133 -13.91 5.17 11.48
CA ASP A 133 -12.49 5.08 11.14
C ASP A 133 -12.15 5.90 9.90
N MET A 134 -12.95 5.75 8.83
CA MET A 134 -12.78 6.49 7.58
C MET A 134 -12.91 8.00 7.81
N THR A 135 -13.97 8.45 8.48
CA THR A 135 -14.20 9.88 8.78
C THR A 135 -13.04 10.47 9.58
N ARG A 136 -12.56 9.75 10.61
CA ARG A 136 -11.40 10.19 11.41
C ARG A 136 -10.15 10.33 10.57
N ALA A 137 -9.89 9.39 9.63
CA ALA A 137 -8.74 9.45 8.74
C ALA A 137 -8.80 10.67 7.80
N LEU A 138 -9.96 10.90 7.18
CA LEU A 138 -10.20 12.01 6.27
C LEU A 138 -10.07 13.36 6.98
N ASP A 139 -10.72 13.50 8.13
CA ASP A 139 -10.65 14.71 8.95
C ASP A 139 -9.24 15.01 9.45
N ALA A 140 -8.49 13.96 9.85
CA ALA A 140 -7.12 14.10 10.31
C ALA A 140 -6.21 14.60 9.18
N LEU A 141 -6.34 14.02 7.96
CA LEU A 141 -5.59 14.47 6.79
C LEU A 141 -5.90 15.94 6.47
N ARG A 142 -7.17 16.28 6.34
CA ARG A 142 -7.62 17.64 6.03
C ARG A 142 -7.13 18.65 7.06
N LYS A 143 -7.28 18.36 8.35
CA LYS A 143 -6.86 19.26 9.44
C LYS A 143 -5.34 19.45 9.48
N SER A 144 -4.56 18.42 9.19
CA SER A 144 -3.09 18.48 9.28
C SER A 144 -2.44 19.08 8.04
N THR A 145 -3.01 18.87 6.86
CA THR A 145 -2.39 19.28 5.59
C THR A 145 -3.08 20.46 4.91
N GLY A 146 -4.37 20.65 5.16
CA GLY A 146 -5.23 21.57 4.39
C GLY A 146 -5.73 20.97 3.07
N HIS A 147 -5.42 19.70 2.77
CA HIS A 147 -5.84 19.01 1.55
C HIS A 147 -6.89 17.95 1.86
N GLU A 148 -7.83 17.77 0.94
CA GLU A 148 -8.73 16.62 0.96
C GLU A 148 -8.00 15.38 0.42
N ALA A 149 -8.40 14.18 0.90
CA ALA A 149 -7.92 12.94 0.33
C ALA A 149 -8.51 12.73 -1.06
N SER A 150 -7.66 12.45 -2.05
CA SER A 150 -8.11 12.16 -3.41
C SER A 150 -8.58 10.72 -3.60
N ALA A 151 -8.12 9.81 -2.74
CA ALA A 151 -8.39 8.39 -2.85
C ALA A 151 -8.32 7.68 -1.49
N TRP A 152 -8.86 6.47 -1.46
CA TRP A 152 -8.81 5.55 -0.33
C TRP A 152 -8.16 4.22 -0.75
N ALA A 153 -7.39 3.62 0.15
CA ALA A 153 -6.94 2.25 0.04
C ALA A 153 -7.09 1.52 1.37
N SER A 154 -7.74 0.38 1.35
CA SER A 154 -7.93 -0.43 2.56
C SER A 154 -6.62 -1.02 3.08
N PRO A 155 -6.34 -0.88 4.39
CA PRO A 155 -5.24 -1.57 5.04
C PRO A 155 -5.24 -3.08 4.77
N ASN A 156 -4.06 -3.60 4.45
CA ASN A 156 -3.83 -5.01 4.19
C ASN A 156 -4.71 -5.60 3.06
N TRP A 157 -5.15 -4.77 2.11
CA TRP A 157 -6.05 -5.15 1.00
C TRP A 157 -7.27 -5.95 1.49
N ARG A 158 -7.94 -5.47 2.51
CA ARG A 158 -9.13 -6.12 3.08
C ARG A 158 -10.32 -5.17 3.05
N CYS A 159 -11.40 -5.62 2.40
CA CYS A 159 -12.64 -4.87 2.28
C CYS A 159 -13.86 -5.77 2.50
N SER A 160 -14.97 -5.15 2.88
CA SER A 160 -16.29 -5.75 3.04
C SER A 160 -17.32 -5.00 2.19
N ALA A 161 -18.54 -5.50 2.07
CA ALA A 161 -19.64 -4.81 1.40
C ALA A 161 -19.84 -3.40 1.99
N ASP A 162 -19.85 -3.28 3.31
CA ASP A 162 -20.00 -2.00 4.01
C ASP A 162 -18.87 -1.03 3.71
N SER A 163 -17.62 -1.50 3.70
CA SER A 163 -16.49 -0.63 3.38
C SER A 163 -16.51 -0.13 1.93
N LEU A 164 -16.90 -0.99 0.97
CA LEU A 164 -17.06 -0.59 -0.44
C LEU A 164 -18.22 0.43 -0.60
N SER A 165 -19.35 0.18 0.07
CA SER A 165 -20.48 1.11 0.05
C SER A 165 -20.14 2.48 0.68
N LEU A 166 -19.22 2.53 1.64
CA LEU A 166 -18.72 3.78 2.20
C LEU A 166 -17.85 4.56 1.21
N LEU A 167 -17.11 3.88 0.32
CA LEU A 167 -16.36 4.58 -0.74
C LEU A 167 -17.30 5.34 -1.68
N ASP A 168 -18.44 4.74 -2.04
CA ASP A 168 -19.49 5.42 -2.82
C ASP A 168 -20.07 6.61 -2.03
N GLU A 169 -20.36 6.43 -0.75
CA GLU A 169 -20.91 7.50 0.11
C GLU A 169 -19.94 8.69 0.22
N PHE A 170 -18.65 8.42 0.39
CA PHE A 170 -17.59 9.43 0.42
C PHE A 170 -17.21 9.96 -0.97
N LYS A 171 -17.81 9.42 -2.03
CA LYS A 171 -17.62 9.84 -3.44
C LYS A 171 -16.18 9.73 -3.93
N PHE A 172 -15.47 8.70 -3.51
CA PHE A 172 -14.16 8.41 -4.08
C PHE A 172 -14.29 8.05 -5.57
N PRO A 173 -13.34 8.43 -6.42
CA PRO A 173 -13.41 8.13 -7.86
C PRO A 173 -13.14 6.65 -8.18
N TYR A 174 -12.47 5.93 -7.29
CA TYR A 174 -12.12 4.52 -7.41
C TYR A 174 -11.75 3.95 -6.04
N GLY A 175 -11.76 2.63 -5.91
CA GLY A 175 -11.21 1.90 -4.77
C GLY A 175 -9.86 1.25 -5.10
N ALA A 176 -9.00 1.12 -4.10
CA ALA A 176 -7.69 0.46 -4.17
C ALA A 176 -7.56 -0.60 -3.05
N ASP A 177 -8.61 -1.43 -2.89
CA ASP A 177 -8.83 -2.26 -1.71
C ASP A 177 -8.48 -3.73 -1.93
N THR A 178 -8.15 -4.10 -3.17
CA THR A 178 -8.07 -5.51 -3.57
C THR A 178 -6.75 -5.85 -4.26
N ARG A 179 -6.47 -7.15 -4.33
CA ARG A 179 -5.50 -7.73 -5.26
C ARG A 179 -6.26 -8.24 -6.49
N GLY A 180 -5.64 -8.20 -7.66
CA GLY A 180 -6.30 -8.64 -8.90
C GLY A 180 -5.42 -8.47 -10.11
N ARG A 181 -5.94 -8.76 -11.30
CA ARG A 181 -5.19 -8.66 -12.56
C ARG A 181 -5.50 -7.41 -13.37
N GLU A 182 -6.74 -6.92 -13.26
CA GLU A 182 -7.25 -5.83 -14.08
C GLU A 182 -8.32 -5.05 -13.32
N PRO A 183 -8.62 -3.81 -13.70
CA PRO A 183 -9.71 -3.06 -13.09
C PRO A 183 -11.06 -3.78 -13.27
N PHE A 184 -11.90 -3.73 -12.25
CA PHE A 184 -13.19 -4.42 -12.25
C PHE A 184 -14.21 -3.74 -11.34
N ILE A 185 -15.49 -4.04 -11.54
CA ILE A 185 -16.57 -3.67 -10.62
C ILE A 185 -16.73 -4.83 -9.63
N PRO A 186 -16.57 -4.59 -8.30
CA PRO A 186 -16.61 -5.65 -7.31
C PRO A 186 -18.04 -6.19 -7.11
N GLU A 187 -18.15 -7.51 -7.05
CA GLU A 187 -19.36 -8.23 -6.65
C GLU A 187 -19.15 -8.81 -5.27
N VAL A 188 -19.83 -8.22 -4.29
CA VAL A 188 -19.83 -8.66 -2.88
C VAL A 188 -21.26 -8.68 -2.39
N ALA A 189 -21.69 -9.75 -1.75
CA ALA A 189 -23.05 -9.84 -1.19
C ALA A 189 -23.33 -8.65 -0.25
N GLY A 190 -24.39 -7.90 -0.52
CA GLY A 190 -24.77 -6.70 0.22
C GLY A 190 -24.11 -5.40 -0.31
N TYR A 191 -23.44 -5.43 -1.45
CA TYR A 191 -22.91 -4.26 -2.14
C TYR A 191 -23.47 -4.18 -3.57
N ASP A 192 -24.20 -3.10 -3.87
CA ASP A 192 -24.85 -2.87 -5.18
C ASP A 192 -24.18 -1.75 -5.99
N GLY A 193 -23.07 -1.19 -5.49
CA GLY A 193 -22.39 -0.07 -6.13
C GLY A 193 -21.67 -0.44 -7.44
N ALA A 194 -21.16 0.57 -8.10
CA ALA A 194 -20.44 0.45 -9.36
C ALA A 194 -19.06 1.12 -9.32
N LEU A 195 -18.51 1.37 -8.12
CA LEU A 195 -17.19 1.97 -7.97
C LEU A 195 -16.11 1.00 -8.47
N PRO A 196 -15.30 1.39 -9.47
CA PRO A 196 -14.26 0.52 -9.97
C PRO A 196 -13.17 0.28 -8.92
N GLN A 197 -12.72 -0.96 -8.81
CA GLN A 197 -11.52 -1.33 -8.09
C GLN A 197 -10.32 -1.33 -9.04
N LEU A 198 -9.23 -0.65 -8.63
CA LEU A 198 -7.94 -0.72 -9.28
C LEU A 198 -7.01 -1.60 -8.42
N PRO A 199 -7.01 -2.92 -8.67
CA PRO A 199 -6.32 -3.86 -7.81
C PRO A 199 -4.80 -3.78 -7.95
N ILE A 200 -4.08 -4.16 -6.89
CA ILE A 200 -2.64 -4.43 -6.99
C ILE A 200 -2.45 -5.70 -7.81
N SER A 201 -1.75 -5.60 -8.93
CA SER A 201 -1.57 -6.70 -9.88
C SER A 201 -0.16 -7.28 -9.92
N MET A 202 0.80 -6.61 -9.29
CA MET A 202 2.19 -7.05 -9.18
C MET A 202 2.51 -7.45 -7.73
N PRO A 203 3.48 -8.36 -7.50
CA PRO A 203 3.95 -8.65 -6.15
C PRO A 203 4.71 -7.46 -5.56
N CYS A 204 4.64 -7.29 -4.23
CA CYS A 204 5.52 -6.40 -3.52
C CYS A 204 6.93 -7.01 -3.41
N LEU A 205 7.99 -6.20 -3.36
CA LEU A 205 9.36 -6.73 -3.25
C LEU A 205 9.57 -7.58 -1.98
N HIS A 206 8.88 -7.24 -0.89
CA HIS A 206 8.94 -8.05 0.33
C HIS A 206 8.25 -9.42 0.18
N GLU A 207 7.18 -9.51 -0.62
CA GLU A 207 6.52 -10.80 -0.93
C GLU A 207 7.46 -11.69 -1.74
N ILE A 208 8.13 -11.13 -2.75
CA ILE A 208 9.16 -11.84 -3.53
C ILE A 208 10.29 -12.34 -2.62
N SER A 209 10.82 -11.46 -1.77
CA SER A 209 11.82 -11.83 -0.77
C SER A 209 11.38 -13.01 0.10
N ASP A 210 10.10 -13.06 0.45
CA ASP A 210 9.56 -14.12 1.32
C ASP A 210 9.36 -15.45 0.61
N TYR A 211 8.75 -15.48 -0.57
CA TYR A 211 8.50 -16.75 -1.26
C TYR A 211 9.75 -17.31 -1.95
N LYS A 212 10.68 -16.45 -2.39
CA LYS A 212 12.01 -16.89 -2.90
C LYS A 212 13.01 -17.20 -1.79
N ASP A 213 12.68 -16.87 -0.54
CA ASP A 213 13.58 -17.00 0.62
C ASP A 213 14.95 -16.33 0.44
N THR A 214 14.98 -15.14 -0.16
CA THR A 214 16.20 -14.40 -0.48
C THR A 214 16.12 -12.93 -0.11
N THR A 215 17.28 -12.30 0.08
CA THR A 215 17.44 -10.84 0.15
C THR A 215 18.34 -10.30 -0.95
N ASP A 216 18.72 -11.15 -1.90
CA ASP A 216 19.49 -10.74 -3.06
C ASP A 216 18.64 -9.81 -3.93
N ALA A 217 19.11 -8.57 -4.06
CA ALA A 217 18.42 -7.53 -4.80
C ALA A 217 18.35 -7.82 -6.31
N ALA A 218 19.31 -8.55 -6.86
CA ALA A 218 19.28 -8.93 -8.27
C ALA A 218 18.20 -9.98 -8.51
N ALA A 219 18.22 -11.07 -7.76
CA ALA A 219 17.23 -12.15 -7.88
C ALA A 219 15.78 -11.65 -7.64
N ILE A 220 15.58 -10.72 -6.69
CA ILE A 220 14.28 -10.11 -6.43
C ILE A 220 13.88 -9.19 -7.59
N GLY A 221 14.81 -8.40 -8.12
CA GLY A 221 14.56 -7.51 -9.24
C GLY A 221 14.20 -8.25 -10.52
N ASP A 222 14.90 -9.32 -10.85
CA ASP A 222 14.63 -10.16 -12.03
C ASP A 222 13.24 -10.80 -11.93
N GLU A 223 12.91 -11.37 -10.76
CA GLU A 223 11.59 -11.92 -10.50
C GLU A 223 10.49 -10.85 -10.60
N PHE A 224 10.73 -9.67 -10.04
CA PHE A 224 9.78 -8.56 -10.08
C PHE A 224 9.47 -8.14 -11.53
N VAL A 225 10.48 -7.99 -12.36
CA VAL A 225 10.31 -7.59 -13.77
C VAL A 225 9.57 -8.66 -14.57
N ALA A 226 9.76 -9.94 -14.26
CA ALA A 226 9.03 -11.04 -14.89
C ALA A 226 7.51 -10.98 -14.66
N HIS A 227 7.05 -10.24 -13.64
CA HIS A 227 5.63 -10.00 -13.38
C HIS A 227 5.03 -8.83 -14.17
N VAL A 228 5.82 -8.04 -14.87
CA VAL A 228 5.31 -6.95 -15.73
C VAL A 228 4.59 -7.57 -16.93
N ARG A 229 3.34 -7.18 -17.13
CA ARG A 229 2.48 -7.72 -18.20
C ARG A 229 2.07 -6.62 -19.18
N PRO A 230 1.71 -6.98 -20.41
CA PRO A 230 1.02 -6.04 -21.28
C PRO A 230 -0.28 -5.52 -20.63
N GLY A 231 -0.57 -4.23 -20.76
CA GLY A 231 -1.79 -3.60 -20.25
C GLY A 231 -1.65 -3.12 -18.81
N TYR A 232 -2.56 -3.55 -17.93
CA TYR A 232 -2.68 -3.05 -16.57
C TYR A 232 -1.63 -3.62 -15.63
N ASN A 233 -0.88 -2.72 -14.98
CA ASN A 233 0.06 -3.06 -13.92
C ASN A 233 -0.03 -2.02 -12.80
N VAL A 234 -0.14 -2.51 -11.56
CA VAL A 234 -0.04 -1.69 -10.34
C VAL A 234 0.91 -2.36 -9.37
N TRP A 235 1.93 -1.61 -8.99
CA TRP A 235 2.94 -2.00 -8.02
C TRP A 235 2.72 -1.28 -6.70
N CYS A 236 2.70 -2.02 -5.59
CA CYS A 236 2.64 -1.49 -4.24
C CYS A 236 4.02 -1.56 -3.57
N ILE A 237 4.49 -0.44 -3.07
CA ILE A 237 5.66 -0.30 -2.21
C ILE A 237 5.23 0.17 -0.81
N HIS A 238 6.11 0.01 0.18
CA HIS A 238 5.86 0.45 1.55
C HIS A 238 6.93 1.43 2.00
N ASP A 239 6.49 2.46 2.69
CA ASP A 239 7.33 3.52 3.23
C ASP A 239 8.56 3.01 4.00
N TYR A 240 8.36 1.98 4.83
CA TYR A 240 9.40 1.41 5.67
C TYR A 240 10.29 0.40 4.95
N TYR A 241 9.76 -0.35 3.96
CA TYR A 241 10.53 -1.40 3.30
C TYR A 241 11.40 -0.81 2.19
N GLU A 242 10.81 -0.24 1.16
CA GLU A 242 11.53 0.40 0.06
C GLU A 242 12.15 1.74 0.47
N GLY A 243 11.47 2.49 1.33
CA GLY A 243 11.91 3.82 1.77
C GLY A 243 12.99 3.82 2.84
N VAL A 244 13.09 2.77 3.68
CA VAL A 244 14.03 2.72 4.81
C VAL A 244 14.95 1.51 4.73
N LEU A 245 14.39 0.28 4.66
CA LEU A 245 15.17 -0.96 4.80
C LEU A 245 15.87 -1.40 3.51
N ARG A 246 15.28 -1.16 2.35
CA ARG A 246 15.69 -1.74 1.06
C ARG A 246 15.81 -0.69 -0.06
N ARG A 247 16.33 0.48 0.27
CA ARG A 247 16.49 1.61 -0.66
C ARG A 247 17.17 1.24 -1.98
N GLY A 248 18.32 0.56 -1.92
CA GLY A 248 19.03 0.14 -3.12
C GLY A 248 18.27 -0.87 -3.98
N MET A 249 17.44 -1.72 -3.36
CA MET A 249 16.57 -2.66 -4.09
C MET A 249 15.48 -1.90 -4.86
N PHE A 250 14.87 -0.90 -4.24
CA PHE A 250 13.87 -0.03 -4.88
C PHE A 250 14.44 0.72 -6.07
N GLU A 251 15.60 1.39 -5.89
CA GLU A 251 16.24 2.11 -7.00
C GLU A 251 16.62 1.19 -8.16
N ARG A 252 17.15 0.00 -7.86
CA ARG A 252 17.45 -1.01 -8.89
C ARG A 252 16.20 -1.43 -9.66
N ALA A 253 15.09 -1.70 -8.97
CA ALA A 253 13.84 -2.09 -9.62
C ALA A 253 13.34 -0.98 -10.55
N ILE A 254 13.31 0.28 -10.10
CA ILE A 254 12.93 1.42 -10.95
C ILE A 254 13.86 1.58 -12.15
N ASP A 255 15.18 1.51 -11.94
CA ASP A 255 16.15 1.71 -13.03
C ASP A 255 16.04 0.59 -14.09
N THR A 256 15.67 -0.63 -13.66
CA THR A 256 15.37 -1.72 -14.61
C THR A 256 14.10 -1.42 -15.40
N LEU A 257 13.02 -1.02 -14.75
CA LEU A 257 11.76 -0.64 -15.42
C LEU A 257 11.98 0.51 -16.44
N ILE A 258 12.78 1.52 -16.07
CA ILE A 258 13.11 2.65 -16.97
C ILE A 258 13.85 2.18 -18.21
N ARG A 259 14.83 1.27 -18.05
CA ARG A 259 15.56 0.71 -19.20
C ARG A 259 14.64 -0.04 -20.15
N ASP A 260 13.58 -0.64 -19.61
CA ASP A 260 12.58 -1.35 -20.41
C ASP A 260 11.47 -0.43 -20.94
N GLY A 261 11.65 0.90 -20.85
CA GLY A 261 10.73 1.90 -21.37
C GLY A 261 9.45 2.08 -20.53
N VAL A 262 9.47 1.65 -19.27
CA VAL A 262 8.33 1.78 -18.34
C VAL A 262 8.35 3.15 -17.66
N THR A 263 7.17 3.75 -17.50
CA THR A 263 6.95 4.96 -16.71
C THR A 263 6.06 4.66 -15.51
N LEU A 264 6.43 5.16 -14.33
CA LEU A 264 5.60 5.09 -13.13
C LEU A 264 4.66 6.30 -13.07
N VAL A 265 3.38 6.04 -12.75
CA VAL A 265 2.33 7.05 -12.68
C VAL A 265 1.48 6.86 -11.42
N PRO A 266 0.77 7.91 -10.94
CA PRO A 266 -0.24 7.75 -9.89
C PRO A 266 -1.37 6.82 -10.32
N ILE A 267 -2.04 6.19 -9.35
CA ILE A 267 -3.21 5.34 -9.61
C ILE A 267 -4.33 6.16 -10.26
N ALA A 268 -4.52 7.42 -9.86
CA ALA A 268 -5.48 8.33 -10.49
C ALA A 268 -5.29 8.46 -11.99
N THR A 269 -4.04 8.39 -12.49
CA THR A 269 -3.76 8.43 -13.94
C THR A 269 -4.36 7.21 -14.64
N LEU A 270 -4.25 6.02 -14.04
CA LEU A 270 -4.87 4.81 -14.58
C LEU A 270 -6.39 4.86 -14.44
N ALA A 271 -6.89 5.39 -13.32
CA ALA A 271 -8.33 5.55 -13.09
C ALA A 271 -9.00 6.46 -14.13
N ALA A 272 -8.35 7.56 -14.49
CA ALA A 272 -8.86 8.51 -15.49
C ALA A 272 -8.99 7.93 -16.91
N GLU A 273 -8.32 6.82 -17.19
CA GLU A 273 -8.35 6.13 -18.48
C GLU A 273 -9.38 5.00 -18.53
N LEU A 274 -10.01 4.70 -17.39
CA LEU A 274 -11.01 3.64 -17.33
C LEU A 274 -12.27 4.05 -18.10
N ARG A 275 -12.79 3.09 -18.84
CA ARG A 275 -14.11 3.16 -19.40
C ARG A 275 -15.02 2.29 -18.54
N ALA A 276 -15.88 2.93 -17.74
CA ALA A 276 -16.74 2.24 -16.79
C ALA A 276 -17.65 1.20 -17.47
N ASP A 277 -18.07 1.48 -18.72
CA ASP A 277 -18.89 0.59 -19.54
C ASP A 277 -18.15 -0.66 -20.05
N ALA A 278 -16.82 -0.66 -19.99
CA ALA A 278 -15.98 -1.77 -20.43
C ALA A 278 -15.46 -2.64 -19.27
N LEU A 279 -15.73 -2.25 -18.00
CA LEU A 279 -15.26 -3.00 -16.85
C LEU A 279 -16.10 -4.24 -16.60
N VAL A 280 -15.42 -5.37 -16.42
CA VAL A 280 -16.08 -6.61 -16.03
C VAL A 280 -16.49 -6.56 -14.55
N ARG A 281 -17.61 -7.21 -14.22
CA ARG A 281 -17.96 -7.50 -12.85
C ARG A 281 -17.22 -8.76 -12.39
N SER A 282 -16.71 -8.75 -11.17
CA SER A 282 -16.00 -9.90 -10.61
C SER A 282 -16.23 -10.02 -9.12
N THR A 283 -16.45 -11.24 -8.68
CA THR A 283 -16.58 -11.54 -7.24
C THR A 283 -15.29 -11.27 -6.50
N VAL A 284 -15.40 -10.69 -5.29
CA VAL A 284 -14.29 -10.51 -4.38
C VAL A 284 -14.23 -11.70 -3.43
N VAL A 285 -13.09 -12.39 -3.40
CA VAL A 285 -12.84 -13.55 -2.54
C VAL A 285 -11.70 -13.28 -1.56
N GLN A 286 -11.68 -13.99 -0.44
CA GLN A 286 -10.55 -13.94 0.49
C GLN A 286 -9.53 -15.01 0.08
N ALA A 287 -8.33 -14.60 -0.30
CA ALA A 287 -7.27 -15.51 -0.73
C ALA A 287 -5.91 -15.17 -0.08
N ARG A 288 -5.01 -16.15 -0.02
CA ARG A 288 -3.63 -15.93 0.43
C ARG A 288 -2.73 -15.70 -0.75
N MET A 289 -1.90 -14.66 -0.67
CA MET A 289 -0.88 -14.39 -1.68
C MET A 289 0.42 -15.09 -1.33
N PRO A 290 1.22 -15.52 -2.33
CA PRO A 290 2.58 -16.01 -2.11
C PRO A 290 3.41 -14.98 -1.35
N GLY A 291 4.12 -15.40 -0.29
CA GLY A 291 4.86 -14.48 0.58
C GLY A 291 3.99 -13.53 1.43
N GLY A 292 2.67 -13.54 1.25
CA GLY A 292 1.72 -12.72 2.00
C GLY A 292 1.51 -13.18 3.44
N ARG A 293 0.98 -12.27 4.28
CA ARG A 293 0.87 -12.48 5.74
C ARG A 293 -0.50 -12.96 6.21
N GLY A 294 -1.46 -13.10 5.34
CA GLY A 294 -2.83 -13.48 5.68
C GLY A 294 -3.69 -13.58 4.45
N ALA A 295 -4.99 -13.76 4.65
CA ALA A 295 -5.95 -13.64 3.57
C ALA A 295 -6.20 -12.15 3.27
N VAL A 296 -6.32 -11.83 2.00
CA VAL A 296 -6.62 -10.51 1.46
C VAL A 296 -7.79 -10.60 0.49
N SER A 297 -8.47 -9.49 0.23
CA SER A 297 -9.56 -9.44 -0.73
C SER A 297 -8.97 -9.45 -2.16
N CYS A 298 -9.39 -10.43 -2.95
CA CYS A 298 -8.89 -10.65 -4.30
C CYS A 298 -10.03 -10.70 -5.32
N GLN A 299 -9.77 -10.22 -6.52
CA GLN A 299 -10.60 -10.47 -7.70
C GLN A 299 -10.65 -11.99 -7.96
N ALA A 300 -11.84 -12.57 -8.07
CA ALA A 300 -12.00 -14.01 -8.34
C ALA A 300 -11.41 -14.41 -9.70
N GLY A 301 -10.97 -15.68 -9.81
CA GLY A 301 -10.41 -16.22 -11.06
C GLY A 301 -9.01 -15.72 -11.42
N THR A 302 -8.41 -14.83 -10.59
CA THR A 302 -7.06 -14.32 -10.87
C THR A 302 -5.95 -15.31 -10.50
N GLY A 303 -6.30 -16.45 -9.91
CA GLY A 303 -5.33 -17.44 -9.43
C GLY A 303 -4.43 -16.85 -8.34
N THR A 304 -3.47 -17.61 -7.86
CA THR A 304 -2.31 -17.03 -7.18
C THR A 304 -1.69 -16.01 -8.13
N ILE A 305 -1.68 -14.72 -7.77
CA ILE A 305 -0.84 -13.71 -8.45
C ILE A 305 0.59 -14.09 -8.07
N ALA A 306 1.14 -15.06 -8.76
CA ALA A 306 2.50 -15.53 -8.66
C ALA A 306 3.19 -15.21 -9.96
#